data_6a22b1ad60579d549c028565a3f897aa
#
_entry.id   6a22b1ad60579d549c028565a3f897aa
#
_cell.length_a   1.000
_cell.length_b   1.000
_cell.length_c   1.000
_cell.angle_alpha   90.00
_cell.angle_beta   90.00
_cell.angle_gamma   90.00
#
_symmetry.space_group_name_H-M   'P 1'
#
loop_
_entity.id
_entity.type
_entity.pdbx_description
1 polymer ?
#
loop_
_entity_poly.entity_id
_entity_poly.type
_entity_poly.pdbx_seq_one_letter_code
_entity_poly.pdbx_strand_id
1 'polypeptide(L)'
;MKILLAACNAKYIHSNLAVYNLKSCSGEYSSRVVVKEYTINQIRDDILKDIYLEQPDVVCFSCYIWNISFVRELVPDLKKILPQVEFWAGGPEVSYDAVEFLKKNPAFFGVMVGEGEETFHELAGYYIERKPETLSGIRGVAFRDENKGRDIVHTGWRELMDLSKVPFAYSNLTEFKNRIIYYESSRGCPFSCSYCLSSIDKKLRFRDIELVKKELQFFIDNKVLQVKFVDRTFNCKHDHAMEIWRYITEHAVIFPRLLSLKNPIGI
;
A
#
# COMPACT_ATOMS: atom_id res chain seq x y z
N MET A 1 -7.61 -18.99 -7.41
CA MET A 1 -7.42 -17.62 -7.94
C MET A 1 -6.11 -17.05 -7.41
N LYS A 2 -5.48 -16.20 -8.19
CA LYS A 2 -4.19 -15.54 -7.87
C LYS A 2 -4.38 -14.02 -7.97
N ILE A 3 -4.06 -13.30 -6.92
CA ILE A 3 -4.13 -11.84 -6.87
C ILE A 3 -2.71 -11.29 -6.93
N LEU A 4 -2.47 -10.35 -7.84
CA LEU A 4 -1.19 -9.68 -7.99
C LEU A 4 -1.29 -8.25 -7.42
N LEU A 5 -0.50 -7.93 -6.40
CA LEU A 5 -0.28 -6.56 -5.93
C LEU A 5 0.92 -5.98 -6.69
N ALA A 6 0.68 -4.98 -7.50
CA ALA A 6 1.68 -4.36 -8.35
C ALA A 6 2.00 -2.93 -7.88
N ALA A 7 3.28 -2.63 -7.72
CA ALA A 7 3.75 -1.29 -7.39
C ALA A 7 4.78 -0.81 -8.41
N CYS A 8 4.59 0.38 -8.98
CA CYS A 8 5.57 1.04 -9.83
C CYS A 8 6.26 2.15 -9.03
N ASN A 9 7.43 1.84 -8.50
CA ASN A 9 8.21 2.75 -7.66
C ASN A 9 8.96 3.81 -8.49
N ALA A 10 9.31 4.94 -7.88
CA ALA A 10 10.09 5.98 -8.56
C ALA A 10 11.52 5.49 -8.92
N LYS A 11 12.12 4.62 -8.09
CA LYS A 11 13.44 4.00 -8.31
C LYS A 11 13.48 2.61 -7.70
N TYR A 12 14.37 1.75 -8.20
CA TYR A 12 14.55 0.37 -7.73
C TYR A 12 14.86 0.26 -6.23
N ILE A 13 15.62 1.21 -5.68
CA ILE A 13 16.02 1.20 -4.26
C ILE A 13 14.84 1.34 -3.28
N HIS A 14 13.69 1.83 -3.74
CA HIS A 14 12.50 1.98 -2.92
C HIS A 14 11.68 0.69 -2.88
N SER A 15 11.22 0.30 -1.69
CA SER A 15 10.14 -0.67 -1.52
C SER A 15 8.81 0.06 -1.33
N ASN A 16 7.71 -0.61 -1.62
CA ASN A 16 6.37 -0.04 -1.43
C ASN A 16 5.70 -0.67 -0.22
N LEU A 17 5.80 -0.02 0.94
CA LEU A 17 5.24 -0.51 2.20
C LEU A 17 3.75 -0.89 2.06
N ALA A 18 2.96 -0.12 1.29
CA ALA A 18 1.52 -0.36 1.18
C ALA A 18 1.21 -1.77 0.64
N VAL A 19 1.86 -2.22 -0.44
CA VAL A 19 1.58 -3.55 -1.00
C VAL A 19 2.01 -4.69 -0.08
N TYR A 20 3.06 -4.49 0.74
CA TYR A 20 3.46 -5.47 1.74
C TYR A 20 2.50 -5.50 2.94
N ASN A 21 2.00 -4.34 3.38
CA ASN A 21 0.94 -4.28 4.39
C ASN A 21 -0.34 -4.98 3.90
N LEU A 22 -0.77 -4.72 2.67
CA LEU A 22 -1.93 -5.40 2.09
C LEU A 22 -1.73 -6.91 2.07
N LYS A 23 -0.55 -7.39 1.64
CA LYS A 23 -0.24 -8.82 1.63
C LYS A 23 -0.26 -9.40 3.05
N SER A 24 0.34 -8.75 4.03
CA SER A 24 0.34 -9.23 5.42
C SER A 24 -1.06 -9.22 6.04
N CYS A 25 -1.89 -8.25 5.69
CA CYS A 25 -3.29 -8.16 6.12
C CYS A 25 -4.22 -9.14 5.40
N SER A 26 -3.79 -9.75 4.28
CA SER A 26 -4.62 -10.75 3.60
C SER A 26 -4.80 -12.06 4.38
N GLY A 27 -4.06 -12.26 5.47
CA GLY A 27 -4.24 -13.36 6.40
C GLY A 27 -4.14 -14.74 5.73
N GLU A 28 -5.18 -15.53 5.84
CA GLU A 28 -5.30 -16.89 5.26
C GLU A 28 -5.20 -16.90 3.72
N TYR A 29 -5.47 -15.77 3.07
CA TYR A 29 -5.37 -15.64 1.61
C TYR A 29 -3.95 -15.32 1.12
N SER A 30 -2.99 -15.06 2.02
CA SER A 30 -1.64 -14.57 1.71
C SER A 30 -0.88 -15.46 0.72
N SER A 31 -1.12 -16.78 0.75
CA SER A 31 -0.52 -17.74 -0.18
C SER A 31 -0.97 -17.56 -1.65
N ARG A 32 -2.11 -16.89 -1.86
CA ARG A 32 -2.67 -16.57 -3.18
C ARG A 32 -2.37 -15.15 -3.63
N VAL A 33 -1.67 -14.36 -2.80
CA VAL A 33 -1.31 -12.97 -3.06
C VAL A 33 0.18 -12.87 -3.38
N VAL A 34 0.48 -12.42 -4.58
CA VAL A 34 1.85 -12.17 -5.07
C VAL A 34 2.11 -10.68 -5.10
N VAL A 35 3.28 -10.24 -4.65
CA VAL A 35 3.74 -8.85 -4.78
C VAL A 35 4.77 -8.77 -5.90
N LYS A 36 4.60 -7.80 -6.79
CA LYS A 36 5.58 -7.43 -7.80
C LYS A 36 5.86 -5.94 -7.73
N GLU A 37 7.12 -5.61 -7.71
CA GLU A 37 7.58 -4.23 -7.69
C GLU A 37 8.37 -3.93 -8.95
N TYR A 38 7.96 -2.89 -9.62
CA TYR A 38 8.57 -2.32 -10.83
C TYR A 38 9.04 -0.90 -10.56
N THR A 39 9.63 -0.27 -11.54
CA THR A 39 9.91 1.17 -11.52
C THR A 39 9.31 1.86 -12.74
N ILE A 40 8.96 3.14 -12.59
CA ILE A 40 8.48 3.96 -13.71
C ILE A 40 9.53 4.16 -14.82
N ASN A 41 10.78 3.78 -14.57
CA ASN A 41 11.89 3.87 -15.52
C ASN A 41 12.17 2.55 -16.24
N GLN A 42 11.46 1.47 -15.92
CA GLN A 42 11.56 0.21 -16.66
C GLN A 42 10.85 0.30 -18.01
N ILE A 43 11.31 -0.51 -18.95
CA ILE A 43 10.64 -0.66 -20.23
C ILE A 43 9.24 -1.25 -19.99
N ARG A 44 8.22 -0.57 -20.50
CA ARG A 44 6.82 -0.95 -20.27
C ARG A 44 6.53 -2.37 -20.76
N ASP A 45 7.06 -2.76 -21.90
CA ASP A 45 6.86 -4.10 -22.47
C ASP A 45 7.41 -5.22 -21.59
N ASP A 46 8.51 -4.97 -20.86
CA ASP A 46 9.04 -5.95 -19.89
C ASP A 46 8.08 -6.14 -18.71
N ILE A 47 7.43 -5.06 -18.25
CA ILE A 47 6.42 -5.12 -17.19
C ILE A 47 5.16 -5.84 -17.69
N LEU A 48 4.71 -5.54 -18.91
CA LEU A 48 3.58 -6.24 -19.56
C LEU A 48 3.83 -7.73 -19.63
N LYS A 49 5.02 -8.11 -20.10
CA LYS A 49 5.46 -9.51 -20.21
C LYS A 49 5.52 -10.20 -18.85
N ASP A 50 6.09 -9.57 -17.83
CA ASP A 50 6.22 -10.15 -16.49
C ASP A 50 4.84 -10.38 -15.86
N ILE A 51 3.92 -9.40 -15.94
CA ILE A 51 2.55 -9.54 -15.45
C ILE A 51 1.78 -10.61 -16.24
N TYR A 52 1.96 -10.67 -17.57
CA TYR A 52 1.34 -11.69 -18.39
C TYR A 52 1.82 -13.10 -18.01
N LEU A 53 3.09 -13.31 -17.75
CA LEU A 53 3.66 -14.60 -17.34
C LEU A 53 3.18 -15.03 -15.94
N GLU A 54 2.85 -14.10 -15.06
CA GLU A 54 2.27 -14.40 -13.76
C GLU A 54 0.85 -15.00 -13.85
N GLN A 55 0.15 -14.80 -14.96
CA GLN A 55 -1.24 -15.28 -15.16
C GLN A 55 -2.14 -14.98 -13.95
N PRO A 56 -2.26 -13.72 -13.52
CA PRO A 56 -3.12 -13.34 -12.40
C PRO A 56 -4.60 -13.38 -12.80
N ASP A 57 -5.47 -13.61 -11.83
CA ASP A 57 -6.92 -13.41 -12.02
C ASP A 57 -7.32 -11.96 -11.72
N VAL A 58 -6.62 -11.30 -10.80
CA VAL A 58 -6.83 -9.91 -10.39
C VAL A 58 -5.49 -9.22 -10.23
N VAL A 59 -5.40 -7.97 -10.66
CA VAL A 59 -4.21 -7.11 -10.45
C VAL A 59 -4.63 -5.83 -9.74
N CYS A 60 -3.98 -5.52 -8.61
CA CYS A 60 -4.20 -4.31 -7.84
C CYS A 60 -2.97 -3.40 -7.90
N PHE A 61 -3.10 -2.21 -8.46
CA PHE A 61 -2.02 -1.23 -8.57
C PHE A 61 -2.03 -0.23 -7.42
N SER A 62 -0.84 0.00 -6.86
CA SER A 62 -0.60 1.06 -5.88
C SER A 62 -0.32 2.39 -6.60
N CYS A 63 -1.23 3.38 -6.43
CA CYS A 63 -1.26 4.62 -7.19
C CYS A 63 -0.88 5.84 -6.33
N TYR A 64 0.19 6.50 -6.74
CA TYR A 64 0.74 7.71 -6.15
C TYR A 64 0.98 8.75 -7.24
N ILE A 65 1.19 10.01 -6.84
CA ILE A 65 1.41 11.12 -7.77
C ILE A 65 2.55 10.87 -8.77
N TRP A 66 3.58 10.13 -8.38
CA TRP A 66 4.74 9.84 -9.25
C TRP A 66 4.52 8.72 -10.26
N ASN A 67 3.50 7.87 -10.08
CA ASN A 67 3.29 6.70 -10.94
C ASN A 67 1.92 6.64 -11.61
N ILE A 68 0.97 7.50 -11.23
CA ILE A 68 -0.40 7.40 -11.73
C ILE A 68 -0.50 7.52 -13.26
N SER A 69 0.27 8.42 -13.88
CA SER A 69 0.31 8.56 -15.34
C SER A 69 0.81 7.28 -16.01
N PHE A 70 1.90 6.71 -15.49
CA PHE A 70 2.47 5.45 -15.98
C PHE A 70 1.47 4.28 -15.84
N VAL A 71 0.82 4.15 -14.69
CA VAL A 71 -0.17 3.07 -14.45
C VAL A 71 -1.40 3.23 -15.36
N ARG A 72 -1.86 4.47 -15.60
CA ARG A 72 -2.98 4.75 -16.52
C ARG A 72 -2.67 4.38 -17.97
N GLU A 73 -1.43 4.43 -18.38
CA GLU A 73 -1.00 3.98 -19.72
C GLU A 73 -0.79 2.45 -19.77
N LEU A 74 -0.29 1.86 -18.70
CA LEU A 74 0.03 0.43 -18.62
C LEU A 74 -1.23 -0.45 -18.61
N VAL A 75 -2.25 -0.08 -17.82
CA VAL A 75 -3.42 -0.93 -17.58
C VAL A 75 -4.27 -1.15 -18.84
N PRO A 76 -4.51 -0.18 -19.73
CA PRO A 76 -5.19 -0.43 -21.01
C PRO A 76 -4.47 -1.46 -21.89
N ASP A 77 -3.13 -1.46 -21.90
CA ASP A 77 -2.36 -2.45 -22.67
C ASP A 77 -2.44 -3.83 -22.02
N LEU A 78 -2.36 -3.91 -20.68
CA LEU A 78 -2.61 -5.14 -19.93
C LEU A 78 -4.02 -5.70 -20.23
N LYS A 79 -5.03 -4.85 -20.28
CA LYS A 79 -6.42 -5.28 -20.55
C LYS A 79 -6.59 -5.88 -21.95
N LYS A 80 -5.77 -5.47 -22.93
CA LYS A 80 -5.76 -6.07 -24.28
C LYS A 80 -5.21 -7.49 -24.27
N ILE A 81 -4.14 -7.75 -23.51
CA ILE A 81 -3.46 -9.06 -23.46
C ILE A 81 -4.03 -10.00 -22.40
N LEU A 82 -4.71 -9.46 -21.40
CA LEU A 82 -5.37 -10.17 -20.30
C LEU A 82 -6.83 -9.69 -20.17
N PRO A 83 -7.71 -9.93 -21.16
CA PRO A 83 -9.04 -9.35 -21.21
C PRO A 83 -9.97 -9.80 -20.07
N GLN A 84 -9.74 -10.99 -19.49
CA GLN A 84 -10.52 -11.55 -18.39
C GLN A 84 -10.08 -11.03 -17.01
N VAL A 85 -8.87 -10.43 -16.90
CA VAL A 85 -8.34 -9.95 -15.63
C VAL A 85 -9.03 -8.66 -15.19
N GLU A 86 -9.36 -8.58 -13.92
CA GLU A 86 -9.87 -7.36 -13.31
C GLU A 86 -8.73 -6.54 -12.72
N PHE A 87 -8.69 -5.25 -13.14
CA PHE A 87 -7.66 -4.31 -12.70
C PHE A 87 -8.24 -3.35 -11.67
N TRP A 88 -7.62 -3.34 -10.50
CA TRP A 88 -7.94 -2.47 -9.38
C TRP A 88 -6.85 -1.43 -9.18
N ALA A 89 -7.24 -0.27 -8.68
CA ALA A 89 -6.32 0.77 -8.22
C ALA A 89 -6.56 1.04 -6.73
N GLY A 90 -5.54 1.50 -6.03
CA GLY A 90 -5.63 1.96 -4.65
C GLY A 90 -4.54 2.98 -4.35
N GLY A 91 -4.68 3.70 -3.26
CA GLY A 91 -3.73 4.71 -2.84
C GLY A 91 -4.25 6.14 -2.95
N PRO A 92 -3.46 7.12 -2.50
CA PRO A 92 -3.94 8.49 -2.30
C PRO A 92 -4.37 9.20 -3.58
N GLU A 93 -3.80 8.82 -4.73
CA GLU A 93 -4.06 9.51 -6.01
C GLU A 93 -5.41 9.14 -6.64
N VAL A 94 -6.04 8.06 -6.17
CA VAL A 94 -7.30 7.57 -6.75
C VAL A 94 -8.44 7.49 -5.74
N SER A 95 -8.16 7.60 -4.44
CA SER A 95 -9.15 7.38 -3.38
C SER A 95 -10.20 8.48 -3.30
N TYR A 96 -9.82 9.74 -3.48
CA TYR A 96 -10.73 10.87 -3.24
C TYR A 96 -11.71 11.10 -4.38
N ASP A 97 -11.30 10.82 -5.61
CA ASP A 97 -12.10 10.98 -6.83
C ASP A 97 -12.35 9.64 -7.53
N ALA A 98 -12.55 8.56 -6.76
CA ALA A 98 -12.61 7.19 -7.26
C ALA A 98 -13.63 6.99 -8.38
N VAL A 99 -14.82 7.60 -8.28
CA VAL A 99 -15.87 7.51 -9.30
C VAL A 99 -15.42 8.21 -10.59
N GLU A 100 -14.88 9.42 -10.49
CA GLU A 100 -14.40 10.16 -11.66
C GLU A 100 -13.15 9.51 -12.27
N PHE A 101 -12.27 8.93 -11.43
CA PHE A 101 -11.16 8.14 -11.93
C PHE A 101 -11.64 6.96 -12.76
N LEU A 102 -12.61 6.18 -12.29
CA LEU A 102 -13.16 5.07 -13.02
C LEU A 102 -13.85 5.51 -14.32
N LYS A 103 -14.65 6.58 -14.31
CA LYS A 103 -15.27 7.11 -15.55
C LYS A 103 -14.23 7.40 -16.63
N LYS A 104 -13.12 8.03 -16.27
CA LYS A 104 -12.04 8.41 -17.19
C LYS A 104 -11.13 7.25 -17.60
N ASN A 105 -11.14 6.14 -16.86
CA ASN A 105 -10.24 5.01 -17.06
C ASN A 105 -11.01 3.69 -17.14
N PRO A 106 -11.65 3.38 -18.29
CA PRO A 106 -12.57 2.23 -18.44
C PRO A 106 -11.88 0.86 -18.33
N ALA A 107 -10.55 0.79 -18.43
CA ALA A 107 -9.79 -0.44 -18.27
C ALA A 107 -9.71 -0.90 -16.80
N PHE A 108 -9.91 0.01 -15.84
CA PHE A 108 -10.00 -0.36 -14.44
C PHE A 108 -11.40 -0.84 -14.09
N PHE A 109 -11.46 -1.93 -13.33
CA PHE A 109 -12.70 -2.48 -12.80
C PHE A 109 -13.11 -1.73 -11.51
N GLY A 110 -12.16 -1.47 -10.61
CA GLY A 110 -12.46 -0.83 -9.34
C GLY A 110 -11.31 -0.07 -8.70
N VAL A 111 -11.64 0.60 -7.62
CA VAL A 111 -10.72 1.37 -6.75
C VAL A 111 -10.95 0.97 -5.31
N MET A 112 -9.88 0.66 -4.57
CA MET A 112 -9.87 0.60 -3.11
C MET A 112 -9.70 2.02 -2.57
N VAL A 113 -10.66 2.48 -1.77
CA VAL A 113 -10.78 3.84 -1.29
C VAL A 113 -10.31 3.94 0.16
N GLY A 114 -9.41 4.86 0.43
CA GLY A 114 -8.87 5.09 1.78
C GLY A 114 -7.82 4.08 2.20
N GLU A 115 -7.86 3.65 3.46
CA GLU A 115 -6.97 2.63 4.01
C GLU A 115 -7.36 1.27 3.44
N GLY A 116 -6.38 0.59 2.85
CA GLY A 116 -6.62 -0.60 2.05
C GLY A 116 -6.56 -1.92 2.80
N GLU A 117 -6.02 -1.96 4.00
CA GLU A 117 -5.65 -3.18 4.70
C GLU A 117 -6.85 -4.12 4.94
N GLU A 118 -7.89 -3.64 5.61
CA GLU A 118 -9.12 -4.42 5.83
C GLU A 118 -9.93 -4.59 4.54
N THR A 119 -9.98 -3.54 3.70
CA THR A 119 -10.68 -3.59 2.40
C THR A 119 -10.07 -4.67 1.51
N PHE A 120 -8.74 -4.77 1.47
CA PHE A 120 -8.05 -5.78 0.66
C PHE A 120 -8.28 -7.21 1.20
N HIS A 121 -8.31 -7.39 2.52
CA HIS A 121 -8.63 -8.68 3.12
C HIS A 121 -10.02 -9.18 2.65
N GLU A 122 -11.04 -8.34 2.76
CA GLU A 122 -12.40 -8.68 2.31
C GLU A 122 -12.45 -8.90 0.80
N LEU A 123 -11.74 -8.07 0.02
CA LEU A 123 -11.65 -8.21 -1.44
C LEU A 123 -10.96 -9.52 -1.85
N ALA A 124 -9.89 -9.90 -1.15
CA ALA A 124 -9.22 -11.18 -1.37
C ALA A 124 -10.14 -12.36 -1.07
N GLY A 125 -10.89 -12.29 0.03
CA GLY A 125 -11.91 -13.29 0.38
C GLY A 125 -12.98 -13.41 -0.70
N TYR A 126 -13.51 -12.29 -1.19
CA TYR A 126 -14.49 -12.27 -2.28
C TYR A 126 -13.99 -13.03 -3.51
N TYR A 127 -12.78 -12.74 -3.96
CA TYR A 127 -12.24 -13.40 -5.15
C TYR A 127 -11.87 -14.87 -4.91
N ILE A 128 -11.18 -15.18 -3.81
CA ILE A 128 -10.60 -16.49 -3.60
C ILE A 128 -11.65 -17.52 -3.18
N GLU A 129 -12.57 -17.14 -2.30
CA GLU A 129 -13.62 -18.05 -1.81
C GLU A 129 -14.85 -18.09 -2.71
N ARG A 130 -14.95 -17.17 -3.68
CA ARG A 130 -16.13 -17.00 -4.54
C ARG A 130 -17.42 -16.88 -3.71
N LYS A 131 -17.33 -16.12 -2.59
CA LYS A 131 -18.48 -15.91 -1.72
C LYS A 131 -19.62 -15.29 -2.49
N PRO A 132 -20.89 -15.68 -2.16
CA PRO A 132 -22.06 -15.06 -2.77
C PRO A 132 -22.26 -13.61 -2.32
N GLU A 133 -21.45 -13.13 -1.39
CA GLU A 133 -21.41 -11.73 -0.98
C GLU A 133 -21.02 -10.86 -2.17
N THR A 134 -21.86 -9.86 -2.44
CA THR A 134 -21.59 -8.92 -3.52
C THR A 134 -20.50 -7.94 -3.12
N LEU A 135 -19.73 -7.42 -4.06
CA LEU A 135 -18.77 -6.33 -3.83
C LEU A 135 -19.42 -5.12 -3.12
N SER A 136 -20.71 -4.95 -3.26
CA SER A 136 -21.49 -3.90 -2.57
C SER A 136 -21.51 -4.06 -1.05
N GLY A 137 -21.22 -5.24 -0.51
CA GLY A 137 -21.08 -5.49 0.93
C GLY A 137 -19.71 -5.07 1.48
N ILE A 138 -18.70 -4.93 0.63
CA ILE A 138 -17.35 -4.53 1.04
C ILE A 138 -17.29 -3.00 1.14
N ARG A 139 -16.96 -2.47 2.32
CA ARG A 139 -16.72 -1.03 2.48
C ARG A 139 -15.35 -0.61 1.94
N GLY A 140 -15.25 0.63 1.48
CA GLY A 140 -14.00 1.18 0.98
C GLY A 140 -13.69 0.77 -0.45
N VAL A 141 -14.71 0.51 -1.28
CA VAL A 141 -14.52 0.24 -2.72
C VAL A 141 -15.43 1.12 -3.58
N ALA A 142 -14.92 1.42 -4.77
CA ALA A 142 -15.72 1.90 -5.89
C ALA A 142 -15.47 0.93 -7.06
N PHE A 143 -16.52 0.45 -7.73
CA PHE A 143 -16.37 -0.58 -8.76
C PHE A 143 -17.49 -0.51 -9.82
N ARG A 144 -17.28 -1.16 -10.96
CA ARG A 144 -18.27 -1.31 -12.02
C ARG A 144 -19.18 -2.49 -11.73
N ASP A 145 -20.45 -2.23 -11.46
CA ASP A 145 -21.43 -3.28 -11.19
C ASP A 145 -21.97 -3.85 -12.52
N GLU A 146 -21.57 -5.08 -12.84
CA GLU A 146 -22.00 -5.75 -14.06
C GLU A 146 -23.50 -6.03 -14.07
N ASN A 147 -24.11 -6.21 -12.89
CA ASN A 147 -25.56 -6.42 -12.78
C ASN A 147 -26.38 -5.15 -13.02
N LYS A 148 -25.72 -3.98 -12.98
CA LYS A 148 -26.33 -2.66 -13.22
C LYS A 148 -25.78 -1.99 -14.50
N GLY A 149 -25.53 -2.77 -15.55
CA GLY A 149 -25.07 -2.23 -16.82
C GLY A 149 -23.69 -1.56 -16.74
N ARG A 150 -22.86 -1.95 -15.77
CA ARG A 150 -21.53 -1.38 -15.46
C ARG A 150 -21.58 0.03 -14.85
N ASP A 151 -22.68 0.42 -14.24
CA ASP A 151 -22.72 1.62 -13.40
C ASP A 151 -21.67 1.56 -12.30
N ILE A 152 -21.14 2.72 -11.92
CA ILE A 152 -20.13 2.76 -10.86
C ILE A 152 -20.83 2.89 -9.51
N VAL A 153 -20.60 1.89 -8.67
CA VAL A 153 -21.06 1.85 -7.28
C VAL A 153 -19.91 2.27 -6.36
N HIS A 154 -20.18 3.15 -5.40
CA HIS A 154 -19.27 3.53 -4.34
C HIS A 154 -19.86 3.13 -2.99
N THR A 155 -19.18 2.28 -2.23
CA THR A 155 -19.70 1.70 -0.99
C THR A 155 -19.47 2.55 0.26
N GLY A 156 -18.89 3.73 0.07
CA GLY A 156 -18.53 4.65 1.17
C GLY A 156 -17.13 4.37 1.75
N TRP A 157 -16.65 5.32 2.54
CA TRP A 157 -15.38 5.21 3.23
C TRP A 157 -15.46 4.21 4.39
N ARG A 158 -14.37 3.52 4.65
CA ARG A 158 -14.20 2.69 5.85
C ARG A 158 -13.78 3.58 7.03
N GLU A 159 -14.12 3.15 8.24
CA GLU A 159 -13.57 3.75 9.45
C GLU A 159 -12.06 3.51 9.53
N LEU A 160 -11.38 4.44 10.21
CA LEU A 160 -9.93 4.37 10.35
C LEU A 160 -9.54 3.22 11.28
N MET A 161 -8.65 2.36 10.82
CA MET A 161 -8.23 1.19 11.57
C MET A 161 -7.25 1.52 12.71
N ASP A 162 -7.15 0.64 13.68
CA ASP A 162 -6.08 0.61 14.67
C ASP A 162 -4.79 0.08 14.02
N LEU A 163 -3.74 0.90 13.98
CA LEU A 163 -2.46 0.53 13.37
C LEU A 163 -1.78 -0.66 14.04
N SER A 164 -2.07 -0.91 15.32
CA SER A 164 -1.53 -2.05 16.05
C SER A 164 -2.06 -3.39 15.55
N LYS A 165 -3.15 -3.39 14.80
CA LYS A 165 -3.72 -4.59 14.15
C LYS A 165 -3.05 -4.92 12.81
N VAL A 166 -2.30 -4.01 12.20
CA VAL A 166 -1.57 -4.29 10.96
C VAL A 166 -0.43 -5.26 11.26
N PRO A 167 -0.40 -6.46 10.66
CA PRO A 167 0.69 -7.40 10.89
C PRO A 167 2.02 -6.84 10.38
N PHE A 168 3.13 -7.25 10.99
CA PHE A 168 4.46 -6.83 10.57
C PHE A 168 4.79 -7.36 9.16
N ALA A 169 5.05 -6.46 8.23
CA ALA A 169 5.16 -6.78 6.80
C ALA A 169 6.50 -7.45 6.41
N TYR A 170 7.51 -7.46 7.27
CA TYR A 170 8.89 -7.80 6.93
C TYR A 170 9.36 -9.12 7.57
N SER A 171 8.55 -10.17 7.52
CA SER A 171 8.93 -11.50 8.04
C SER A 171 10.10 -12.14 7.27
N ASN A 172 10.31 -11.78 6.00
CA ASN A 172 11.40 -12.22 5.16
C ASN A 172 12.11 -11.01 4.53
N LEU A 173 13.40 -10.84 4.85
CA LEU A 173 14.22 -9.73 4.36
C LEU A 173 14.97 -10.01 3.05
N THR A 174 14.89 -11.23 2.52
CA THR A 174 15.64 -11.63 1.31
C THR A 174 15.25 -10.76 0.11
N GLU A 175 13.97 -10.41 -0.01
CA GLU A 175 13.43 -9.57 -1.09
C GLU A 175 13.86 -8.10 -0.98
N PHE A 176 14.35 -7.68 0.19
CA PHE A 176 14.75 -6.29 0.47
C PHE A 176 16.26 -6.06 0.43
N LYS A 177 17.03 -7.03 -0.06
CA LYS A 177 18.49 -6.88 -0.21
C LYS A 177 18.80 -5.67 -1.09
N ASN A 178 19.61 -4.74 -0.59
CA ASN A 178 19.97 -3.48 -1.25
C ASN A 178 18.79 -2.52 -1.48
N ARG A 179 17.69 -2.65 -0.72
CA ARG A 179 16.54 -1.75 -0.75
C ARG A 179 16.38 -1.00 0.56
N ILE A 180 15.73 0.14 0.48
CA ILE A 180 15.29 0.90 1.66
C ILE A 180 14.01 0.25 2.17
N ILE A 181 14.02 -0.13 3.44
CA ILE A 181 12.82 -0.57 4.15
C ILE A 181 12.08 0.67 4.67
N TYR A 182 10.79 0.71 4.43
CA TYR A 182 9.92 1.75 4.96
C TYR A 182 9.12 1.20 6.14
N TYR A 183 9.04 1.99 7.21
CA TYR A 183 8.35 1.60 8.43
C TYR A 183 7.40 2.72 8.88
N GLU A 184 6.24 2.35 9.41
CA GLU A 184 5.20 3.27 9.86
C GLU A 184 4.90 3.02 11.33
N SER A 185 5.22 3.98 12.21
CA SER A 185 4.88 3.94 13.64
C SER A 185 3.65 4.79 13.96
N SER A 186 3.27 5.70 13.06
CA SER A 186 2.08 6.52 13.19
C SER A 186 1.51 6.89 11.81
N ARG A 187 0.20 7.06 11.75
CA ARG A 187 -0.52 7.47 10.52
C ARG A 187 -1.46 8.64 10.80
N GLY A 188 -1.61 9.52 9.81
CA GLY A 188 -2.39 10.74 9.91
C GLY A 188 -1.52 11.95 10.25
N CYS A 189 -2.15 13.13 10.26
CA CYS A 189 -1.49 14.39 10.58
C CYS A 189 -2.48 15.35 11.22
N PRO A 190 -2.17 15.99 12.37
CA PRO A 190 -3.09 16.91 13.03
C PRO A 190 -3.16 18.28 12.36
N PHE A 191 -2.25 18.58 11.45
CA PHE A 191 -2.15 19.89 10.81
C PHE A 191 -3.08 20.02 9.60
N SER A 192 -3.45 21.27 9.26
CA SER A 192 -4.40 21.62 8.20
C SER A 192 -3.72 22.37 7.05
N CYS A 193 -2.56 21.89 6.58
CA CYS A 193 -1.84 22.51 5.47
C CYS A 193 -2.66 22.44 4.18
N SER A 194 -2.94 23.59 3.56
CA SER A 194 -3.85 23.69 2.41
C SER A 194 -3.42 22.90 1.16
N TYR A 195 -2.13 22.64 1.03
CA TYR A 195 -1.53 21.91 -0.09
C TYR A 195 -1.23 20.42 0.20
N CYS A 196 -1.52 19.95 1.42
CA CYS A 196 -1.13 18.62 1.85
C CYS A 196 -2.34 17.68 1.93
N LEU A 197 -2.31 16.59 1.18
CA LEU A 197 -3.35 15.57 1.20
C LEU A 197 -3.57 14.98 2.62
N SER A 198 -2.52 14.89 3.43
CA SER A 198 -2.62 14.39 4.82
C SER A 198 -3.44 15.30 5.75
N SER A 199 -3.78 16.52 5.31
CA SER A 199 -4.66 17.41 6.06
C SER A 199 -6.14 17.00 6.03
N ILE A 200 -6.52 16.07 5.15
CA ILE A 200 -7.89 15.57 5.03
C ILE A 200 -8.22 14.64 6.21
N ASP A 201 -7.29 13.73 6.53
CA ASP A 201 -7.40 12.86 7.71
C ASP A 201 -6.61 13.48 8.88
N LYS A 202 -7.33 14.18 9.76
CA LYS A 202 -6.75 14.85 10.94
C LYS A 202 -6.53 13.93 12.14
N LYS A 203 -6.91 12.67 12.05
CA LYS A 203 -6.77 11.70 13.15
C LYS A 203 -5.39 11.08 13.15
N LEU A 204 -4.51 11.61 13.99
CA LEU A 204 -3.19 11.01 14.22
C LEU A 204 -3.36 9.77 15.12
N ARG A 205 -2.90 8.63 14.66
CA ARG A 205 -2.95 7.32 15.33
C ARG A 205 -1.54 6.75 15.45
N PHE A 206 -1.28 6.08 16.54
CA PHE A 206 0.02 5.50 16.84
C PHE A 206 -0.11 3.98 16.94
N ARG A 207 0.89 3.30 16.42
CA ARG A 207 1.11 1.88 16.66
C ARG A 207 1.53 1.69 18.12
N ASP A 208 1.11 0.59 18.73
CA ASP A 208 1.52 0.24 20.09
C ASP A 208 3.05 0.27 20.22
N ILE A 209 3.55 0.92 21.27
CA ILE A 209 4.99 1.20 21.41
C ILE A 209 5.81 -0.08 21.63
N GLU A 210 5.23 -1.09 22.26
CA GLU A 210 5.93 -2.36 22.50
C GLU A 210 6.02 -3.18 21.20
N LEU A 211 4.99 -3.09 20.34
CA LEU A 211 5.08 -3.63 18.97
C LEU A 211 6.16 -2.92 18.18
N VAL A 212 6.20 -1.59 18.23
CA VAL A 212 7.24 -0.79 17.55
C VAL A 212 8.63 -1.21 18.00
N LYS A 213 8.87 -1.34 19.30
CA LYS A 213 10.18 -1.78 19.85
C LYS A 213 10.54 -3.18 19.34
N LYS A 214 9.60 -4.12 19.37
CA LYS A 214 9.81 -5.49 18.87
C LYS A 214 10.18 -5.52 17.39
N GLU A 215 9.50 -4.71 16.57
CA GLU A 215 9.73 -4.63 15.14
C GLU A 215 11.06 -3.94 14.81
N LEU A 216 11.45 -2.92 15.57
CA LEU A 216 12.75 -2.28 15.48
C LEU A 216 13.87 -3.25 15.87
N GLN A 217 13.67 -4.05 16.94
CA GLN A 217 14.63 -5.08 17.32
C GLN A 217 14.85 -6.09 16.20
N PHE A 218 13.79 -6.51 15.51
CA PHE A 218 13.91 -7.38 14.34
C PHE A 218 14.82 -6.77 13.26
N PHE A 219 14.70 -5.47 12.96
CA PHE A 219 15.58 -4.81 12.00
C PHE A 219 17.02 -4.73 12.48
N ILE A 220 17.23 -4.48 13.77
CA ILE A 220 18.56 -4.43 14.41
C ILE A 220 19.23 -5.81 14.35
N ASP A 221 18.54 -6.86 14.77
CA ASP A 221 19.06 -8.24 14.80
C ASP A 221 19.45 -8.74 13.41
N ASN A 222 18.65 -8.36 12.42
CA ASN A 222 18.89 -8.72 11.00
C ASN A 222 19.84 -7.74 10.28
N LYS A 223 20.44 -6.78 10.99
CA LYS A 223 21.41 -5.82 10.45
C LYS A 223 20.91 -5.10 9.19
N VAL A 224 19.64 -4.69 9.20
CA VAL A 224 19.05 -3.95 8.09
C VAL A 224 19.79 -2.65 7.87
N LEU A 225 20.28 -2.43 6.64
CA LEU A 225 21.15 -1.30 6.31
C LEU A 225 20.47 0.06 6.46
N GLN A 226 19.18 0.14 6.10
CA GLN A 226 18.43 1.38 6.16
C GLN A 226 16.94 1.13 6.37
N VAL A 227 16.40 1.71 7.43
CA VAL A 227 14.97 1.82 7.71
C VAL A 227 14.57 3.29 7.66
N LYS A 228 13.51 3.63 6.93
CA LYS A 228 12.95 4.99 6.87
C LYS A 228 11.55 5.01 7.44
N PHE A 229 11.32 5.86 8.43
CA PHE A 229 9.98 6.13 8.91
C PHE A 229 9.20 6.93 7.85
N VAL A 230 7.95 6.51 7.58
CA VAL A 230 7.04 7.21 6.67
C VAL A 230 6.00 8.06 7.41
N ASP A 231 6.11 8.12 8.72
CA ASP A 231 5.26 8.94 9.60
C ASP A 231 5.22 10.39 9.12
N ARG A 232 4.04 10.96 8.99
CA ARG A 232 3.86 12.34 8.47
C ARG A 232 4.35 13.39 9.45
N THR A 233 4.22 13.10 10.75
CA THR A 233 4.61 13.98 11.87
C THR A 233 5.17 13.15 12.99
N PHE A 234 6.33 12.55 12.80
CA PHE A 234 6.97 11.60 13.71
C PHE A 234 7.04 12.10 15.17
N ASN A 235 7.37 13.37 15.36
CA ASN A 235 7.55 13.99 16.67
C ASN A 235 6.29 14.67 17.24
N CYS A 236 5.13 14.47 16.65
CA CYS A 236 3.90 15.12 17.11
C CYS A 236 3.49 14.66 18.52
N LYS A 237 3.69 13.39 18.85
CA LYS A 237 3.56 12.87 20.22
C LYS A 237 4.97 12.66 20.76
N HIS A 238 5.42 13.62 21.57
CA HIS A 238 6.81 13.67 22.07
C HIS A 238 7.23 12.38 22.76
N ASP A 239 6.40 11.86 23.67
CA ASP A 239 6.75 10.65 24.43
C ASP A 239 6.92 9.43 23.53
N HIS A 240 6.05 9.25 22.53
CA HIS A 240 6.17 8.16 21.56
C HIS A 240 7.48 8.26 20.75
N ALA A 241 7.79 9.45 20.27
CA ALA A 241 9.03 9.68 19.52
C ALA A 241 10.27 9.44 20.38
N MET A 242 10.26 9.91 21.64
CA MET A 242 11.37 9.73 22.58
C MET A 242 11.58 8.27 22.99
N GLU A 243 10.51 7.50 23.16
CA GLU A 243 10.58 6.06 23.41
C GLU A 243 11.26 5.33 22.26
N ILE A 244 10.89 5.63 21.01
CA ILE A 244 11.52 5.07 19.82
C ILE A 244 13.01 5.44 19.78
N TRP A 245 13.34 6.72 19.99
CA TRP A 245 14.73 7.18 19.97
C TRP A 245 15.60 6.53 21.06
N ARG A 246 15.10 6.46 22.30
CA ARG A 246 15.82 5.79 23.40
C ARG A 246 16.06 4.34 23.05
N TYR A 247 15.03 3.63 22.61
CA TYR A 247 15.15 2.22 22.24
C TYR A 247 16.24 2.00 21.17
N ILE A 248 16.23 2.80 20.12
CA ILE A 248 17.23 2.69 19.05
C ILE A 248 18.63 3.00 19.56
N THR A 249 18.81 4.07 20.36
CA THR A 249 20.15 4.45 20.88
C THR A 249 20.72 3.43 21.84
N GLU A 250 19.89 2.75 22.60
CA GLU A 250 20.30 1.70 23.55
C GLU A 250 20.65 0.37 22.86
N HIS A 251 19.97 0.03 21.76
CA HIS A 251 20.08 -1.30 21.15
C HIS A 251 20.86 -1.30 19.83
N ALA A 252 20.94 -0.18 19.12
CA ALA A 252 21.64 -0.08 17.83
C ALA A 252 23.13 0.32 17.97
N VAL A 253 23.86 -0.25 18.89
CA VAL A 253 25.23 0.14 19.33
C VAL A 253 26.29 0.13 18.20
N ILE A 254 25.99 -0.30 16.96
CA ILE A 254 27.03 -0.51 15.93
C ILE A 254 26.74 0.20 14.59
N PHE A 255 25.59 0.86 14.38
CA PHE A 255 25.27 1.43 13.05
C PHE A 255 24.78 2.88 13.05
N PRO A 256 25.69 3.87 12.93
CA PRO A 256 25.32 5.30 12.83
C PRO A 256 24.49 5.68 11.58
N ARG A 257 24.26 4.74 10.64
CA ARG A 257 23.57 4.99 9.37
C ARG A 257 22.11 4.49 9.30
N LEU A 258 21.59 3.89 10.38
CA LEU A 258 20.31 3.18 10.35
C LEU A 258 19.08 4.08 10.21
N LEU A 259 19.15 5.35 10.52
CA LEU A 259 17.97 6.23 10.57
C LEU A 259 18.16 7.50 9.76
N SER A 260 17.45 7.56 8.68
CA SER A 260 17.18 8.82 8.00
C SER A 260 15.70 9.16 8.21
N LEU A 261 15.43 10.05 9.16
CA LEU A 261 14.15 10.74 9.20
C LEU A 261 14.08 11.63 7.97
N LYS A 262 13.22 11.33 7.03
CA LYS A 262 12.84 12.34 6.06
C LYS A 262 12.00 13.36 6.80
N ASN A 263 12.52 14.59 6.95
CA ASN A 263 11.64 15.73 7.05
C ASN A 263 10.73 15.69 5.82
N PRO A 264 9.41 15.75 5.98
CA PRO A 264 8.48 15.75 4.84
C PRO A 264 8.50 17.06 4.04
N ILE A 265 9.41 17.97 4.32
CA ILE A 265 9.65 19.20 3.54
C ILE A 265 10.76 18.88 2.53
N GLY A 266 10.42 18.06 1.56
CA GLY A 266 11.18 17.90 0.33
C GLY A 266 10.29 18.42 -0.78
N ILE A 267 10.51 19.69 -1.14
CA ILE A 267 10.15 20.28 -2.42
C ILE A 267 10.68 19.38 -3.54
#